data_a98c84d5b1a03a9861d99a3dbc42fb4b
#
_entry.id   a98c84d5b1a03a9861d99a3dbc42fb4b
#
_cell.length_a   1.000
_cell.length_b   1.000
_cell.length_c   1.000
_cell.angle_alpha   90.00
_cell.angle_beta   90.00
_cell.angle_gamma   90.00
#
_symmetry.space_group_name_H-M   'P 1'
#
loop_
_entity.id
_entity.type
_entity.pdbx_description
1 polymer ?
#
loop_
_entity_poly.entity_id
_entity_poly.type
_entity_poly.pdbx_seq_one_letter_code
_entity_poly.pdbx_strand_id
1 'polypeptide(L)'
;MEKESRNITCIETKARNIRIKYHLTQKEFGEFLGISKSYVSDIENGYSGLSVEHINKICNYANVSFDYMFGFVDNVPKNILKIEKINLKLLGLHLKQIRKELNFTQEKLAKKLNISRTLITHYERGNRIISTADLKGICEISGYSADWCVGKLNSCVKRDQKKKIKPK
;
A
#
# COMPACT_ATOMS: atom_id res chain seq x y z
N MET A 1 13.25 29.49 0.48
CA MET A 1 13.40 28.10 0.96
C MET A 1 12.95 27.17 -0.16
N GLU A 2 13.89 26.63 -0.90
CA GLU A 2 13.59 25.62 -1.92
C GLU A 2 13.11 24.37 -1.20
N LYS A 3 11.87 23.93 -1.51
CA LYS A 3 11.37 22.64 -1.05
C LYS A 3 12.13 21.58 -1.83
N GLU A 4 13.02 20.85 -1.16
CA GLU A 4 13.68 19.67 -1.75
C GLU A 4 12.61 18.78 -2.39
N SER A 5 12.75 18.55 -3.69
CA SER A 5 11.88 17.64 -4.44
C SER A 5 12.04 16.24 -3.88
N ARG A 6 11.10 15.79 -3.05
CA ARG A 6 11.05 14.39 -2.65
C ARG A 6 10.71 13.53 -3.86
N ASN A 7 11.34 12.39 -3.97
CA ASN A 7 11.08 11.45 -5.06
C ASN A 7 9.61 11.04 -5.05
N ILE A 8 8.85 11.49 -6.05
CA ILE A 8 7.47 11.05 -6.28
C ILE A 8 7.49 9.54 -6.47
N THR A 9 6.78 8.81 -5.62
CA THR A 9 6.77 7.35 -5.70
C THR A 9 5.79 6.85 -6.76
N CYS A 10 5.88 5.57 -7.09
CA CYS A 10 4.96 4.92 -8.03
C CYS A 10 3.48 5.06 -7.59
N ILE A 11 3.22 5.11 -6.28
CA ILE A 11 1.86 5.18 -5.71
C ILE A 11 1.21 6.52 -6.04
N GLU A 12 1.90 7.64 -5.77
CA GLU A 12 1.42 8.99 -6.02
C GLU A 12 1.20 9.22 -7.52
N THR A 13 2.15 8.76 -8.35
CA THR A 13 2.02 8.83 -9.81
C THR A 13 0.80 8.08 -10.31
N LYS A 14 0.56 6.86 -9.82
CA LYS A 14 -0.61 6.06 -10.22
C LYS A 14 -1.92 6.66 -9.72
N ALA A 15 -1.96 7.19 -8.50
CA ALA A 15 -3.12 7.87 -7.97
C ALA A 15 -3.49 9.09 -8.82
N ARG A 16 -2.51 9.92 -9.18
CA ARG A 16 -2.69 11.06 -10.09
C ARG A 16 -3.20 10.61 -11.47
N ASN A 17 -2.60 9.57 -12.06
CA ASN A 17 -3.03 9.05 -13.36
C ASN A 17 -4.46 8.52 -13.34
N ILE A 18 -4.86 7.85 -12.24
CA ILE A 18 -6.24 7.41 -12.04
C ILE A 18 -7.17 8.63 -11.96
N ARG A 19 -6.85 9.63 -11.16
CA ARG A 19 -7.63 10.86 -11.07
C ARG A 19 -7.87 11.49 -12.45
N ILE A 20 -6.79 11.65 -13.23
CA ILE A 20 -6.85 12.24 -14.58
C ILE A 20 -7.68 11.37 -15.53
N LYS A 21 -7.49 10.04 -15.51
CA LYS A 21 -8.25 9.08 -16.32
C LYS A 21 -9.76 9.17 -16.09
N TYR A 22 -10.17 9.44 -14.84
CA TYR A 22 -11.58 9.60 -14.48
C TYR A 22 -12.05 11.06 -14.50
N HIS A 23 -11.28 11.98 -15.10
CA HIS A 23 -11.60 13.40 -15.28
C HIS A 23 -11.90 14.14 -13.99
N LEU A 24 -11.37 13.70 -12.86
CA LEU A 24 -11.58 14.34 -11.56
C LEU A 24 -10.60 15.51 -11.37
N THR A 25 -11.09 16.63 -10.87
CA THR A 25 -10.25 17.70 -10.34
C THR A 25 -9.58 17.26 -9.03
N GLN A 26 -8.52 17.93 -8.59
CA GLN A 26 -7.91 17.67 -7.28
C GLN A 26 -8.91 17.87 -6.13
N LYS A 27 -9.88 18.79 -6.29
CA LYS A 27 -10.93 19.04 -5.29
C LYS A 27 -11.87 17.84 -5.19
N GLU A 28 -12.43 17.38 -6.30
CA GLU A 28 -13.34 16.23 -6.35
C GLU A 28 -12.65 14.94 -5.87
N PHE A 29 -11.38 14.75 -6.24
CA PHE A 29 -10.61 13.61 -5.76
C PHE A 29 -10.35 13.67 -4.25
N GLY A 30 -10.12 14.88 -3.72
CA GLY A 30 -10.02 15.12 -2.28
C GLY A 30 -11.32 14.81 -1.55
N GLU A 31 -12.44 15.31 -2.05
CA GLU A 31 -13.78 15.02 -1.51
C GLU A 31 -14.07 13.51 -1.49
N PHE A 32 -13.77 12.81 -2.59
CA PHE A 32 -13.89 11.36 -2.68
C PHE A 32 -13.04 10.63 -1.62
N LEU A 33 -11.80 11.06 -1.40
CA LEU A 33 -10.90 10.44 -0.41
C LEU A 33 -11.22 10.89 1.02
N GLY A 34 -11.88 12.03 1.22
CA GLY A 34 -12.11 12.66 2.53
C GLY A 34 -10.92 13.49 3.00
N ILE A 35 -10.20 14.13 2.07
CA ILE A 35 -9.04 14.99 2.32
C ILE A 35 -9.16 16.32 1.56
N SER A 36 -8.38 17.33 1.96
CA SER A 36 -8.39 18.64 1.30
C SER A 36 -7.75 18.60 -0.10
N LYS A 37 -8.14 19.55 -0.97
CA LYS A 37 -7.47 19.79 -2.26
C LYS A 37 -5.97 20.03 -2.09
N SER A 38 -5.58 20.80 -1.06
CA SER A 38 -4.17 21.07 -0.76
C SER A 38 -3.40 19.80 -0.47
N TYR A 39 -4.00 18.90 0.33
CA TYR A 39 -3.37 17.60 0.64
C TYR A 39 -3.24 16.69 -0.59
N VAL A 40 -4.22 16.71 -1.51
CA VAL A 40 -4.10 16.01 -2.81
C VAL A 40 -2.93 16.58 -3.62
N SER A 41 -2.80 17.91 -3.68
CA SER A 41 -1.67 18.56 -4.34
C SER A 41 -0.32 18.16 -3.72
N ASP A 42 -0.23 18.09 -2.39
CA ASP A 42 0.98 17.65 -1.68
C ASP A 42 1.33 16.19 -2.00
N ILE A 43 0.33 15.30 -2.09
CA ILE A 43 0.51 13.90 -2.51
C ILE A 43 1.06 13.86 -3.94
N GLU A 44 0.42 14.56 -4.89
CA GLU A 44 0.81 14.53 -6.30
C GLU A 44 2.19 15.15 -6.56
N ASN A 45 2.67 16.00 -5.66
CA ASN A 45 4.01 16.60 -5.68
C ASN A 45 5.03 15.87 -4.80
N GLY A 46 4.65 14.74 -4.18
CA GLY A 46 5.55 13.92 -3.35
C GLY A 46 5.88 14.49 -1.98
N TYR A 47 5.14 15.48 -1.49
CA TYR A 47 5.31 16.05 -0.16
C TYR A 47 4.54 15.27 0.92
N SER A 48 3.55 14.51 0.54
CA SER A 48 2.72 13.67 1.41
C SER A 48 2.44 12.33 0.76
N GLY A 49 2.04 11.33 1.56
CA GLY A 49 1.70 9.99 1.07
C GLY A 49 0.24 9.64 1.30
N LEU A 50 -0.24 8.67 0.53
CA LEU A 50 -1.56 8.07 0.70
C LEU A 50 -1.55 7.04 1.84
N SER A 51 -2.58 7.04 2.68
CA SER A 51 -2.79 5.95 3.64
C SER A 51 -3.27 4.68 2.94
N VAL A 52 -3.15 3.54 3.62
CA VAL A 52 -3.66 2.25 3.13
C VAL A 52 -5.17 2.32 2.88
N GLU A 53 -5.91 3.09 3.67
CA GLU A 53 -7.35 3.31 3.50
C GLU A 53 -7.66 4.15 2.25
N HIS A 54 -6.88 5.20 1.98
CA HIS A 54 -7.02 5.98 0.74
C HIS A 54 -6.73 5.11 -0.48
N ILE A 55 -5.68 4.27 -0.43
CA ILE A 55 -5.38 3.33 -1.52
C ILE A 55 -6.53 2.34 -1.70
N ASN A 56 -7.13 1.83 -0.61
CA ASN A 56 -8.29 0.94 -0.71
C ASN A 56 -9.48 1.60 -1.43
N LYS A 57 -9.80 2.85 -1.11
CA LYS A 57 -10.84 3.62 -1.81
C LYS A 57 -10.54 3.75 -3.31
N ILE A 58 -9.30 4.12 -3.66
CA ILE A 58 -8.84 4.23 -5.06
C ILE A 58 -8.95 2.89 -5.78
N CYS A 59 -8.49 1.80 -5.15
CA CYS A 59 -8.55 0.45 -5.73
C CYS A 59 -10.00 0.02 -6.01
N ASN A 60 -10.91 0.29 -5.09
CA ASN A 60 -12.33 -0.05 -5.27
C ASN A 60 -12.99 0.77 -6.39
N TYR A 61 -12.66 2.06 -6.47
CA TYR A 61 -13.21 2.99 -7.46
C TYR A 61 -12.71 2.67 -8.87
N ALA A 62 -11.40 2.57 -9.02
CA ALA A 62 -10.76 2.37 -10.32
C ALA A 62 -10.67 0.89 -10.74
N ASN A 63 -11.13 -0.04 -9.90
CA ASN A 63 -11.03 -1.48 -10.13
C ASN A 63 -9.59 -1.93 -10.38
N VAL A 64 -8.66 -1.43 -9.56
CA VAL A 64 -7.23 -1.80 -9.57
C VAL A 64 -6.84 -2.48 -8.26
N SER A 65 -5.65 -3.08 -8.21
CA SER A 65 -5.14 -3.80 -7.04
C SER A 65 -4.16 -2.97 -6.22
N PHE A 66 -3.92 -3.35 -4.97
CA PHE A 66 -2.81 -2.82 -4.18
C PHE A 66 -1.46 -3.15 -4.81
N ASP A 67 -1.30 -4.38 -5.34
CA ASP A 67 -0.07 -4.78 -6.03
C ASP A 67 0.20 -3.91 -7.26
N TYR A 68 -0.85 -3.53 -8.01
CA TYR A 68 -0.74 -2.54 -9.08
C TYR A 68 -0.33 -1.17 -8.52
N MET A 69 -0.99 -0.66 -7.48
CA MET A 69 -0.67 0.63 -6.89
C MET A 69 0.78 0.70 -6.38
N PHE A 70 1.28 -0.40 -5.81
CA PHE A 70 2.66 -0.49 -5.33
C PHE A 70 3.71 -0.67 -6.44
N GLY A 71 3.28 -0.87 -7.68
CA GLY A 71 4.17 -1.11 -8.81
C GLY A 71 4.76 -2.52 -8.86
N PHE A 72 4.11 -3.46 -8.20
CA PHE A 72 4.54 -4.85 -8.19
C PHE A 72 4.09 -5.64 -9.41
N VAL A 73 2.99 -5.21 -10.02
CA VAL A 73 2.42 -5.78 -11.25
C VAL A 73 1.97 -4.66 -12.18
N ASP A 74 2.01 -4.92 -13.48
CA ASP A 74 1.54 -3.98 -14.50
C ASP A 74 0.06 -4.17 -14.82
N ASN A 75 -0.45 -5.39 -14.67
CA ASN A 75 -1.84 -5.76 -14.92
C ASN A 75 -2.58 -6.04 -13.61
N VAL A 76 -3.86 -5.68 -13.58
CA VAL A 76 -4.73 -5.97 -12.44
C VAL A 76 -5.19 -7.43 -12.49
N PRO A 77 -4.95 -8.22 -11.43
CA PRO A 77 -5.47 -9.58 -11.36
C PRO A 77 -6.99 -9.62 -11.44
N LYS A 78 -7.55 -10.66 -12.05
CA LYS A 78 -8.99 -10.94 -11.99
C LYS A 78 -9.38 -11.39 -10.58
N ASN A 79 -10.63 -11.11 -10.15
CA ASN A 79 -11.19 -11.57 -8.87
C ASN A 79 -10.65 -10.89 -7.59
N ILE A 80 -10.30 -9.60 -7.66
CA ILE A 80 -10.00 -8.81 -6.47
C ILE A 80 -11.32 -8.37 -5.82
N LEU A 81 -11.46 -8.66 -4.53
CA LEU A 81 -12.62 -8.28 -3.74
C LEU A 81 -12.64 -6.76 -3.50
N LYS A 82 -13.82 -6.17 -3.60
CA LYS A 82 -14.06 -4.82 -3.11
C LYS A 82 -14.39 -4.91 -1.61
N ILE A 83 -13.56 -4.32 -0.77
CA ILE A 83 -13.77 -4.25 0.67
C ILE A 83 -14.02 -2.80 1.09
N GLU A 84 -15.08 -2.56 1.84
CA GLU A 84 -15.41 -1.20 2.30
C GLU A 84 -14.36 -0.68 3.27
N LYS A 85 -13.99 -1.50 4.26
CA LYS A 85 -12.98 -1.18 5.28
C LYS A 85 -11.97 -2.30 5.40
N ILE A 86 -10.73 -1.94 5.71
CA ILE A 86 -9.67 -2.92 5.98
C ILE A 86 -9.90 -3.52 7.37
N ASN A 87 -9.98 -4.85 7.41
CA ASN A 87 -10.06 -5.58 8.68
C ASN A 87 -8.68 -5.66 9.33
N LEU A 88 -8.46 -4.83 10.36
CA LEU A 88 -7.15 -4.74 11.04
C LEU A 88 -6.74 -6.05 11.72
N LYS A 89 -7.69 -6.85 12.21
CA LYS A 89 -7.39 -8.15 12.82
C LYS A 89 -6.90 -9.14 11.78
N LEU A 90 -7.57 -9.22 10.64
CA LEU A 90 -7.16 -10.08 9.52
C LEU A 90 -5.79 -9.64 8.97
N LEU A 91 -5.62 -8.35 8.71
CA LEU A 91 -4.33 -7.79 8.30
C LEU A 91 -3.22 -8.17 9.28
N GLY A 92 -3.44 -7.97 10.57
CA GLY A 92 -2.46 -8.32 11.62
C GLY A 92 -2.11 -9.82 11.66
N LEU A 93 -3.10 -10.69 11.45
CA LEU A 93 -2.87 -12.14 11.35
C LEU A 93 -2.00 -12.48 10.13
N HIS A 94 -2.27 -11.90 8.97
CA HIS A 94 -1.47 -12.11 7.76
C HIS A 94 -0.03 -11.62 7.95
N LEU A 95 0.16 -10.43 8.53
CA LEU A 95 1.51 -9.90 8.83
C LEU A 95 2.30 -10.82 9.77
N LYS A 96 1.64 -11.32 10.82
CA LYS A 96 2.24 -12.28 11.75
C LYS A 96 2.58 -13.61 11.06
N GLN A 97 1.72 -14.11 10.17
CA GLN A 97 1.98 -15.29 9.36
C GLN A 97 3.22 -15.09 8.50
N ILE A 98 3.28 -14.01 7.70
CA ILE A 98 4.43 -13.65 6.87
C ILE A 98 5.73 -13.66 7.69
N ARG A 99 5.72 -12.95 8.82
CA ARG A 99 6.91 -12.86 9.68
C ARG A 99 7.39 -14.25 10.15
N LYS A 100 6.45 -15.10 10.57
CA LYS A 100 6.78 -16.47 11.02
C LYS A 100 7.35 -17.33 9.89
N GLU A 101 6.77 -17.25 8.68
CA GLU A 101 7.28 -17.99 7.51
C GLU A 101 8.68 -17.54 7.07
N LEU A 102 8.99 -16.26 7.30
CA LEU A 102 10.35 -15.74 7.09
C LEU A 102 11.32 -16.11 8.21
N ASN A 103 10.87 -16.82 9.26
CA ASN A 103 11.65 -17.12 10.46
C ASN A 103 12.21 -15.84 11.12
N PHE A 104 11.41 -14.76 11.15
CA PHE A 104 11.79 -13.51 11.78
C PHE A 104 11.14 -13.36 13.16
N THR A 105 11.93 -12.87 14.13
CA THR A 105 11.39 -12.27 15.35
C THR A 105 10.76 -10.91 15.02
N GLN A 106 9.88 -10.39 15.88
CA GLN A 106 9.35 -9.02 15.72
C GLN A 106 10.47 -7.99 15.67
N GLU A 107 11.52 -8.16 16.46
CA GLU A 107 12.72 -7.32 16.47
C GLU A 107 13.43 -7.32 15.10
N LYS A 108 13.63 -8.52 14.53
CA LYS A 108 14.29 -8.66 13.21
C LYS A 108 13.48 -8.01 12.10
N LEU A 109 12.14 -8.17 12.11
CA LEU A 109 11.27 -7.52 11.13
C LEU A 109 11.29 -5.99 11.31
N ALA A 110 11.22 -5.51 12.54
CA ALA A 110 11.28 -4.08 12.88
C ALA A 110 12.57 -3.43 12.35
N LYS A 111 13.73 -4.07 12.57
CA LYS A 111 15.02 -3.62 12.03
C LYS A 111 15.03 -3.58 10.50
N LYS A 112 14.45 -4.59 9.84
CA LYS A 112 14.35 -4.62 8.37
C LYS A 112 13.53 -3.48 7.79
N LEU A 113 12.50 -3.04 8.50
CA LEU A 113 11.61 -1.95 8.09
C LEU A 113 12.03 -0.58 8.66
N ASN A 114 13.09 -0.54 9.48
CA ASN A 114 13.55 0.66 10.18
C ASN A 114 12.43 1.32 11.04
N ILE A 115 11.69 0.48 11.78
CA ILE A 115 10.64 0.91 12.71
C ILE A 115 10.82 0.26 14.09
N SER A 116 10.03 0.67 15.09
CA SER A 116 10.10 0.08 16.42
C SER A 116 9.45 -1.31 16.47
N ARG A 117 9.96 -2.20 17.34
CA ARG A 117 9.33 -3.50 17.66
C ARG A 117 7.90 -3.31 18.16
N THR A 118 7.65 -2.28 18.96
CA THR A 118 6.32 -1.95 19.50
C THR A 118 5.32 -1.72 18.37
N LEU A 119 5.73 -1.04 17.29
CA LEU A 119 4.88 -0.79 16.14
C LEU A 119 4.51 -2.10 15.42
N ILE A 120 5.46 -3.02 15.22
CA ILE A 120 5.17 -4.38 14.71
C ILE A 120 4.14 -5.10 15.59
N THR A 121 4.29 -5.01 16.91
CA THR A 121 3.34 -5.62 17.84
C THR A 121 1.94 -5.04 17.67
N HIS A 122 1.79 -3.72 17.51
CA HIS A 122 0.50 -3.08 17.26
C HIS A 122 -0.11 -3.50 15.92
N TYR A 123 0.68 -3.61 14.86
CA TYR A 123 0.24 -4.10 13.56
C TYR A 123 -0.27 -5.55 13.65
N GLU A 124 0.50 -6.46 14.24
CA GLU A 124 0.13 -7.88 14.37
C GLU A 124 -1.09 -8.12 15.26
N ARG A 125 -1.34 -7.25 16.24
CA ARG A 125 -2.52 -7.29 17.09
C ARG A 125 -3.76 -6.65 16.46
N GLY A 126 -3.60 -5.97 15.33
CA GLY A 126 -4.66 -5.19 14.69
C GLY A 126 -5.12 -3.99 15.53
N ASN A 127 -4.24 -3.45 16.36
CA ASN A 127 -4.51 -2.27 17.20
C ASN A 127 -4.21 -0.96 16.46
N ARG A 128 -3.48 -1.03 15.35
CA ARG A 128 -3.12 0.11 14.52
C ARG A 128 -3.07 -0.30 13.06
N ILE A 129 -3.56 0.56 12.16
CA ILE A 129 -3.40 0.36 10.74
C ILE A 129 -1.92 0.53 10.36
N ILE A 130 -1.44 -0.34 9.48
CA ILE A 130 -0.07 -0.27 8.97
C ILE A 130 0.11 0.95 8.06
N SER A 131 1.29 1.55 8.08
CA SER A 131 1.62 2.58 7.09
C SER A 131 1.76 1.98 5.68
N THR A 132 1.52 2.77 4.67
CA THR A 132 1.69 2.34 3.26
C THR A 132 3.13 1.91 2.98
N ALA A 133 4.11 2.63 3.52
CA ALA A 133 5.52 2.30 3.38
C ALA A 133 5.88 0.95 4.04
N ASP A 134 5.38 0.71 5.26
CA ASP A 134 5.64 -0.53 5.98
C ASP A 134 4.98 -1.73 5.31
N LEU A 135 3.72 -1.57 4.84
CA LEU A 135 3.02 -2.63 4.10
C LEU A 135 3.76 -2.98 2.82
N LYS A 136 4.16 -1.97 2.05
CA LYS A 136 4.96 -2.16 0.83
C LYS A 136 6.28 -2.87 1.15
N GLY A 137 7.01 -2.41 2.18
CA GLY A 137 8.27 -3.01 2.61
C GLY A 137 8.13 -4.48 3.02
N ILE A 138 7.08 -4.84 3.76
CA ILE A 138 6.80 -6.25 4.11
C ILE A 138 6.54 -7.08 2.85
N CYS A 139 5.75 -6.57 1.92
CA CYS A 139 5.47 -7.26 0.66
C CYS A 139 6.72 -7.39 -0.23
N GLU A 140 7.63 -6.42 -0.22
CA GLU A 140 8.92 -6.50 -0.93
C GLU A 140 9.84 -7.56 -0.34
N ILE A 141 9.96 -7.61 0.99
CA ILE A 141 10.81 -8.58 1.70
C ILE A 141 10.28 -10.00 1.53
N SER A 142 8.97 -10.17 1.57
CA SER A 142 8.33 -11.49 1.65
C SER A 142 7.90 -12.06 0.30
N GLY A 143 7.69 -11.20 -0.70
CA GLY A 143 7.08 -11.57 -1.97
C GLY A 143 5.56 -11.80 -1.92
N TYR A 144 4.92 -11.60 -0.78
CA TYR A 144 3.45 -11.73 -0.69
C TYR A 144 2.72 -10.59 -1.38
N SER A 145 1.52 -10.91 -1.91
CA SER A 145 0.60 -9.92 -2.46
C SER A 145 0.09 -8.97 -1.38
N ALA A 146 0.11 -7.67 -1.66
CA ALA A 146 -0.48 -6.67 -0.79
C ALA A 146 -2.00 -6.80 -0.75
N ASP A 147 -2.65 -7.21 -1.85
CA ASP A 147 -4.08 -7.48 -1.90
C ASP A 147 -4.49 -8.62 -0.96
N TRP A 148 -3.68 -9.68 -0.86
CA TRP A 148 -3.90 -10.71 0.14
C TRP A 148 -3.70 -10.18 1.56
N CYS A 149 -2.65 -9.41 1.80
CA CYS A 149 -2.38 -8.85 3.13
C CYS A 149 -3.57 -8.06 3.66
N VAL A 150 -4.21 -7.24 2.83
CA VAL A 150 -5.35 -6.40 3.23
C VAL A 150 -6.71 -7.11 3.15
N GLY A 151 -6.75 -8.39 2.73
CA GLY A 151 -7.97 -9.21 2.68
C GLY A 151 -8.79 -9.03 1.40
N LYS A 152 -8.19 -8.56 0.31
CA LYS A 152 -8.85 -8.46 -1.02
C LYS A 152 -8.72 -9.75 -1.85
N LEU A 153 -7.91 -10.69 -1.40
CA LEU A 153 -7.78 -12.04 -1.96
C LEU A 153 -8.02 -13.08 -0.86
N ASN A 154 -8.83 -14.09 -1.16
CA ASN A 154 -9.16 -15.16 -0.21
C ASN A 154 -8.02 -16.17 -0.03
N SER A 155 -7.18 -16.34 -1.03
CA SER A 155 -6.05 -17.28 -0.98
C SER A 155 -4.74 -16.53 -0.82
N CYS A 156 -3.83 -17.16 -0.05
CA CYS A 156 -2.46 -16.69 0.10
C CYS A 156 -1.74 -16.74 -1.25
N VAL A 157 -1.32 -15.61 -1.76
CA VAL A 157 -0.65 -15.47 -3.04
C VAL A 157 0.73 -14.86 -2.84
N LYS A 158 1.77 -15.60 -3.28
CA LYS A 158 3.11 -15.02 -3.48
C LYS A 158 3.22 -14.56 -4.92
N ARG A 159 3.77 -13.37 -5.10
CA ARG A 159 4.05 -12.83 -6.42
C ARG A 159 5.21 -13.61 -7.03
N ASP A 160 5.11 -13.95 -8.33
CA ASP A 160 6.23 -14.53 -9.05
C ASP A 160 7.43 -13.57 -9.02
N GLN A 161 8.51 -13.95 -8.36
CA GLN A 161 9.72 -13.12 -8.23
C GLN A 161 10.52 -12.99 -9.54
N LYS A 162 9.97 -13.47 -10.66
CA LYS A 162 10.65 -13.55 -11.96
C LYS A 162 10.49 -12.32 -12.86
N LYS A 163 10.37 -11.09 -12.32
CA LYS A 163 10.58 -9.88 -13.13
C LYS A 163 11.17 -8.73 -12.31
N LYS A 164 12.39 -8.89 -11.81
CA LYS A 164 13.27 -7.71 -11.66
C LYS A 164 13.74 -7.35 -13.06
N ILE A 165 13.02 -6.45 -13.71
CA ILE A 165 13.53 -5.77 -14.93
C ILE A 165 14.76 -5.01 -14.47
N LYS A 166 15.94 -5.42 -14.95
CA LYS A 166 17.17 -4.62 -14.82
C LYS A 166 16.91 -3.30 -15.52
N PRO A 167 17.19 -2.16 -14.87
CA PRO A 167 17.19 -0.90 -15.60
C PRO A 167 18.28 -0.97 -16.66
N LYS A 168 17.92 -0.62 -17.91
CA LYS A 168 18.89 -0.27 -18.95
C LYS A 168 19.44 1.11 -18.68
#